data_c136fe194791157c3951c4e54032eee6
#
_entry.id   c136fe194791157c3951c4e54032eee6
#
_cell.length_a   1.000
_cell.length_b   1.000
_cell.length_c   1.000
_cell.angle_alpha   90.00
_cell.angle_beta   90.00
_cell.angle_gamma   90.00
#
_symmetry.space_group_name_H-M   'P 1'
#
loop_
_entity.id
_entity.type
_entity.pdbx_description
1 polymer ?
#
loop_
_entity_poly.entity_id
_entity_poly.type
_entity_poly.pdbx_seq_one_letter_code
_entity_poly.pdbx_strand_id
1 'polypeptide(L)'
;MVHKRIEWNDIYVTVGLGCFNPTDGNAAEFHAAIEINAAYKNAKEQYLLLEEAVQRLMKLPELKKATLVWKHFFVSDAINQAPYLTASADEVVSVVQQPPLNGSKVSLWLYFVENVQMIHEADGTSVMQRPSYKHLFNTQLHERSGVEAQSPLMPLPSSIEHQTDCIFNRYIQSLSRHNCTLAHNCIRTWLYVQDVDVQYAGMVVARRQYFENEGLTPQTHFIASTGIEGRYIFPDVLVLMNAYAVEGINSEQINYLKALTHLNPTHEYGVTFERGTAVDYGDRRHIFISGTASINNCGEIVHPLDIEKQTARTFENIQALLAEADATMSDVACMIVYLRDTADYAIVKRYLDSHYPATPKVTVLAPVCRPGWLVEVECIAIKLINKISYAAF
;
A
#
# COMPACT_ATOMS: atom_id res chain seq x y z
N MET A 1 -14.78 -12.14 -2.71
CA MET A 1 -13.40 -12.56 -2.43
C MET A 1 -13.41 -13.89 -1.69
N VAL A 2 -12.47 -14.78 -1.95
CA VAL A 2 -12.28 -16.01 -1.15
C VAL A 2 -10.97 -15.86 -0.37
N HIS A 3 -11.04 -16.03 0.95
CA HIS A 3 -9.85 -15.95 1.81
C HIS A 3 -9.43 -17.36 2.22
N LYS A 4 -8.11 -17.62 2.16
CA LYS A 4 -7.50 -18.85 2.62
C LYS A 4 -6.38 -18.52 3.61
N ARG A 5 -6.26 -19.32 4.67
CA ARG A 5 -5.10 -19.35 5.55
C ARG A 5 -4.34 -20.65 5.31
N ILE A 6 -3.08 -20.53 4.94
CA ILE A 6 -2.20 -21.65 4.63
C ILE A 6 -1.09 -21.66 5.68
N GLU A 7 -0.85 -22.81 6.30
CA GLU A 7 0.22 -22.97 7.29
C GLU A 7 1.21 -24.02 6.79
N TRP A 8 2.45 -23.61 6.61
CA TRP A 8 3.57 -24.48 6.28
C TRP A 8 4.48 -24.64 7.51
N ASN A 9 4.10 -25.55 8.39
CA ASN A 9 4.78 -25.75 9.68
C ASN A 9 6.23 -26.24 9.51
N ASP A 10 6.54 -26.93 8.42
CA ASP A 10 7.88 -27.41 8.08
C ASP A 10 8.87 -26.28 7.76
N ILE A 11 8.38 -25.13 7.33
CA ILE A 11 9.17 -23.90 7.08
C ILE A 11 8.77 -22.73 7.97
N TYR A 12 7.95 -22.95 9.00
CA TYR A 12 7.52 -21.91 9.95
C TYR A 12 6.87 -20.68 9.29
N VAL A 13 6.00 -20.90 8.31
CA VAL A 13 5.36 -19.81 7.55
C VAL A 13 3.84 -19.94 7.63
N THR A 14 3.20 -18.78 7.82
CA THR A 14 1.75 -18.62 7.61
C THR A 14 1.52 -17.67 6.44
N VAL A 15 0.59 -18.03 5.57
CA VAL A 15 0.16 -17.20 4.43
C VAL A 15 -1.33 -16.96 4.51
N GLY A 16 -1.72 -15.67 4.52
CA GLY A 16 -3.06 -15.27 4.16
C GLY A 16 -3.14 -15.11 2.64
N LEU A 17 -4.10 -15.72 1.98
CA LEU A 17 -4.29 -15.61 0.53
C LEU A 17 -5.72 -15.17 0.22
N GLY A 18 -5.86 -14.00 -0.41
CA GLY A 18 -7.11 -13.48 -0.97
C GLY A 18 -7.18 -13.81 -2.46
N CYS A 19 -8.25 -14.46 -2.88
CA CYS A 19 -8.47 -14.89 -4.25
C CYS A 19 -9.72 -14.17 -4.80
N PHE A 20 -9.54 -13.35 -5.81
CA PHE A 20 -10.63 -12.81 -6.61
C PHE A 20 -10.71 -13.56 -7.93
N ASN A 21 -11.79 -14.31 -8.11
CA ASN A 21 -12.04 -15.06 -9.33
C ASN A 21 -13.28 -14.45 -10.03
N PRO A 22 -13.07 -13.66 -11.10
CA PRO A 22 -14.18 -13.13 -11.87
C PRO A 22 -14.92 -14.22 -12.64
N THR A 23 -16.10 -13.90 -13.13
CA THR A 23 -16.83 -14.74 -14.08
C THR A 23 -16.29 -14.60 -15.50
N ASP A 24 -16.70 -15.49 -16.41
CA ASP A 24 -16.56 -15.36 -17.86
C ASP A 24 -15.12 -15.33 -18.42
N GLY A 25 -14.17 -15.97 -17.72
CA GLY A 25 -12.79 -16.13 -18.20
C GLY A 25 -11.92 -14.89 -18.10
N ASN A 26 -12.37 -13.85 -17.41
CA ASN A 26 -11.56 -12.69 -17.06
C ASN A 26 -10.43 -13.06 -16.08
N ALA A 27 -9.39 -12.24 -16.03
CA ALA A 27 -8.20 -12.51 -15.22
C ALA A 27 -8.51 -12.53 -13.72
N ALA A 28 -8.08 -13.59 -13.04
CA ALA A 28 -8.11 -13.64 -11.58
C ALA A 28 -7.00 -12.79 -10.97
N GLU A 29 -7.25 -12.33 -9.74
CA GLU A 29 -6.27 -11.57 -8.94
C GLU A 29 -6.09 -12.20 -7.57
N PHE A 30 -4.84 -12.16 -7.07
CA PHE A 30 -4.50 -12.76 -5.79
C PHE A 30 -3.61 -11.81 -4.99
N HIS A 31 -3.94 -11.68 -3.70
CA HIS A 31 -3.08 -10.98 -2.74
C HIS A 31 -2.65 -11.96 -1.67
N ALA A 32 -1.36 -12.04 -1.40
CA ALA A 32 -0.83 -12.89 -0.35
C ALA A 32 -0.05 -12.07 0.69
N ALA A 33 -0.31 -12.32 1.96
CA ALA A 33 0.50 -11.81 3.06
C ALA A 33 1.25 -12.98 3.70
N ILE A 34 2.58 -12.89 3.76
CA ILE A 34 3.45 -13.94 4.29
C ILE A 34 4.04 -13.49 5.62
N GLU A 35 3.82 -14.28 6.65
CA GLU A 35 4.38 -14.12 8.00
C GLU A 35 5.35 -15.25 8.32
N ILE A 36 6.53 -14.90 8.82
CA ILE A 36 7.52 -15.87 9.32
C ILE A 36 7.30 -16.08 10.81
N ASN A 37 7.06 -17.33 11.23
CA ASN A 37 6.83 -17.71 12.63
C ASN A 37 8.11 -18.25 13.30
N ALA A 38 9.27 -17.77 12.88
CA ALA A 38 10.59 -18.21 13.35
C ALA A 38 11.44 -17.02 13.81
N ALA A 39 10.92 -16.22 14.74
CA ALA A 39 11.57 -15.01 15.26
C ALA A 39 12.98 -15.28 15.84
N TYR A 40 13.26 -16.50 16.29
CA TYR A 40 14.57 -16.93 16.82
C TYR A 40 15.64 -17.13 15.74
N LYS A 41 15.27 -17.18 14.46
CA LYS A 41 16.21 -17.30 13.34
C LYS A 41 16.80 -15.96 12.97
N ASN A 42 18.05 -15.96 12.46
CA ASN A 42 18.67 -14.75 11.94
C ASN A 42 18.03 -14.28 10.62
N ALA A 43 18.40 -13.09 10.15
CA ALA A 43 17.80 -12.50 8.95
C ALA A 43 17.96 -13.40 7.73
N LYS A 44 19.17 -13.86 7.44
CA LYS A 44 19.45 -14.75 6.29
C LYS A 44 18.55 -15.98 6.27
N GLU A 45 18.41 -16.65 7.42
CA GLU A 45 17.55 -17.82 7.53
C GLU A 45 16.08 -17.48 7.27
N GLN A 46 15.59 -16.35 7.79
CA GLN A 46 14.19 -15.92 7.56
C GLN A 46 13.94 -15.58 6.09
N TYR A 47 14.90 -14.96 5.40
CA TYR A 47 14.78 -14.70 3.96
C TYR A 47 14.75 -15.99 3.13
N LEU A 48 15.52 -17.02 3.49
CA LEU A 48 15.45 -18.33 2.82
C LEU A 48 14.07 -18.99 3.01
N LEU A 49 13.48 -18.88 4.21
CA LEU A 49 12.12 -19.38 4.45
C LEU A 49 11.08 -18.60 3.63
N LEU A 50 11.28 -17.29 3.49
CA LEU A 50 10.41 -16.42 2.70
C LEU A 50 10.47 -16.78 1.22
N GLU A 51 11.66 -16.97 0.67
CA GLU A 51 11.86 -17.40 -0.72
C GLU A 51 11.20 -18.76 -0.99
N GLU A 52 11.40 -19.72 -0.11
CA GLU A 52 10.73 -21.03 -0.20
C GLU A 52 9.20 -20.88 -0.16
N ALA A 53 8.67 -20.00 0.69
CA ALA A 53 7.24 -19.73 0.76
C ALA A 53 6.70 -19.15 -0.54
N VAL A 54 7.40 -18.19 -1.16
CA VAL A 54 7.04 -17.63 -2.46
C VAL A 54 7.04 -18.72 -3.54
N GLN A 55 8.07 -19.58 -3.57
CA GLN A 55 8.15 -20.69 -4.51
C GLN A 55 6.99 -21.69 -4.35
N ARG A 56 6.59 -21.98 -3.11
CA ARG A 56 5.43 -22.85 -2.83
C ARG A 56 4.12 -22.19 -3.26
N LEU A 57 3.97 -20.89 -3.01
CA LEU A 57 2.80 -20.12 -3.48
C LEU A 57 2.64 -20.21 -4.99
N MET A 58 3.70 -19.94 -5.75
CA MET A 58 3.67 -19.99 -7.21
C MET A 58 3.34 -21.38 -7.77
N LYS A 59 3.49 -22.45 -6.98
CA LYS A 59 3.11 -23.83 -7.37
C LYS A 59 1.67 -24.18 -7.02
N LEU A 60 0.94 -23.32 -6.30
CA LEU A 60 -0.48 -23.57 -6.02
C LEU A 60 -1.29 -23.63 -7.31
N PRO A 61 -2.27 -24.54 -7.41
CA PRO A 61 -3.09 -24.68 -8.62
C PRO A 61 -3.76 -23.37 -9.04
N GLU A 62 -4.23 -22.58 -8.10
CA GLU A 62 -4.89 -21.29 -8.34
C GLU A 62 -3.96 -20.23 -8.90
N LEU A 63 -2.67 -20.24 -8.55
CA LEU A 63 -1.68 -19.27 -9.03
C LEU A 63 -0.91 -19.74 -10.28
N LYS A 64 -1.20 -20.94 -10.82
CA LYS A 64 -0.44 -21.54 -11.93
C LYS A 64 -0.37 -20.66 -13.17
N LYS A 65 -1.39 -19.81 -13.42
CA LYS A 65 -1.45 -18.88 -14.56
C LYS A 65 -1.17 -17.44 -14.18
N ALA A 66 -0.94 -17.18 -12.90
CA ALA A 66 -0.75 -15.83 -12.40
C ALA A 66 0.72 -15.40 -12.48
N THR A 67 0.91 -14.17 -12.88
CA THR A 67 2.21 -13.49 -12.86
C THR A 67 2.33 -12.72 -11.55
N LEU A 68 3.47 -12.79 -10.90
CA LEU A 68 3.78 -11.94 -9.76
C LEU A 68 4.03 -10.51 -10.25
N VAL A 69 3.16 -9.60 -9.83
CA VAL A 69 3.17 -8.19 -10.26
C VAL A 69 3.95 -7.32 -9.30
N TRP A 70 3.77 -7.51 -7.99
CA TRP A 70 4.40 -6.65 -6.98
C TRP A 70 4.79 -7.44 -5.73
N LYS A 71 6.01 -7.15 -5.22
CA LYS A 71 6.53 -7.59 -3.92
C LYS A 71 6.72 -6.37 -3.02
N HIS A 72 6.10 -6.35 -1.86
CA HIS A 72 6.28 -5.30 -0.86
C HIS A 72 6.86 -5.92 0.42
N PHE A 73 8.12 -5.61 0.71
CA PHE A 73 8.84 -6.08 1.88
C PHE A 73 8.69 -5.11 3.04
N PHE A 74 8.26 -5.63 4.19
CA PHE A 74 8.30 -4.96 5.48
C PHE A 74 9.43 -5.56 6.29
N VAL A 75 10.42 -4.75 6.64
CA VAL A 75 11.67 -5.25 7.24
C VAL A 75 11.95 -4.57 8.58
N SER A 76 12.61 -5.29 9.49
CA SER A 76 12.95 -4.74 10.81
C SER A 76 14.20 -3.85 10.79
N ASP A 77 15.07 -4.00 9.79
CA ASP A 77 16.34 -3.29 9.67
C ASP A 77 16.77 -3.27 8.19
N ALA A 78 16.34 -2.23 7.47
CA ALA A 78 16.56 -2.16 6.03
C ALA A 78 18.04 -2.09 5.64
N ILE A 79 18.85 -1.39 6.42
CA ILE A 79 20.28 -1.20 6.13
C ILE A 79 21.03 -2.53 6.21
N ASN A 80 20.88 -3.24 7.33
CA ASN A 80 21.57 -4.53 7.53
C ASN A 80 20.98 -5.68 6.71
N GLN A 81 19.73 -5.56 6.30
CA GLN A 81 19.02 -6.58 5.51
C GLN A 81 19.10 -6.33 4.00
N ALA A 82 19.57 -5.17 3.55
CA ALA A 82 19.71 -4.83 2.13
C ALA A 82 20.37 -5.94 1.27
N PRO A 83 21.41 -6.67 1.72
CA PRO A 83 21.99 -7.76 0.94
C PRO A 83 21.05 -8.94 0.64
N TYR A 84 19.96 -9.09 1.38
CA TYR A 84 18.98 -10.15 1.20
C TYR A 84 17.75 -9.69 0.39
N LEU A 85 17.66 -8.39 0.08
CA LEU A 85 16.55 -7.77 -0.64
C LEU A 85 16.85 -7.71 -2.15
N THR A 86 17.39 -8.78 -2.69
CA THR A 86 17.73 -8.86 -4.12
C THR A 86 16.46 -8.98 -4.94
N ALA A 87 16.21 -7.96 -5.76
CA ALA A 87 15.22 -8.02 -6.83
C ALA A 87 15.90 -8.35 -8.15
N SER A 88 15.30 -9.18 -8.98
CA SER A 88 15.69 -9.23 -10.38
C SER A 88 15.25 -7.95 -11.08
N ALA A 89 15.90 -7.60 -12.21
CA ALA A 89 15.52 -6.42 -12.98
C ALA A 89 14.06 -6.47 -13.49
N ASP A 90 13.47 -7.65 -13.50
CA ASP A 90 12.12 -7.93 -13.98
C ASP A 90 11.05 -8.00 -12.86
N GLU A 91 11.35 -7.50 -11.68
CA GLU A 91 10.42 -7.53 -10.54
C GLU A 91 10.06 -6.13 -10.05
N VAL A 92 8.77 -5.88 -9.79
CA VAL A 92 8.32 -4.69 -9.07
C VAL A 92 8.50 -4.94 -7.58
N VAL A 93 9.45 -4.24 -7.00
CA VAL A 93 9.79 -4.42 -5.57
C VAL A 93 9.65 -3.10 -4.83
N SER A 94 9.09 -3.18 -3.64
CA SER A 94 9.11 -2.11 -2.65
C SER A 94 9.67 -2.64 -1.34
N VAL A 95 10.53 -1.86 -0.71
CA VAL A 95 11.13 -2.17 0.60
C VAL A 95 10.92 -1.00 1.53
N VAL A 96 10.38 -1.26 2.70
CA VAL A 96 10.25 -0.27 3.76
C VAL A 96 10.66 -0.86 5.09
N GLN A 97 11.44 -0.11 5.86
CA GLN A 97 11.69 -0.47 7.24
C GLN A 97 10.48 -0.08 8.09
N GLN A 98 9.64 -1.07 8.28
CA GLN A 98 8.50 -1.11 9.19
C GLN A 98 8.52 -2.49 9.86
N PRO A 99 9.08 -2.62 11.06
CA PRO A 99 9.29 -3.91 11.71
C PRO A 99 8.00 -4.71 11.87
N PRO A 100 7.93 -5.97 11.40
CA PRO A 100 6.81 -6.86 11.68
C PRO A 100 6.65 -7.10 13.20
N LEU A 101 5.43 -6.96 13.70
CA LEU A 101 5.17 -7.02 15.15
C LEU A 101 5.06 -8.44 15.71
N ASN A 102 5.02 -9.46 14.86
CA ASN A 102 5.14 -10.86 15.29
C ASN A 102 6.58 -11.25 15.73
N GLY A 103 7.51 -10.30 15.74
CA GLY A 103 8.92 -10.50 16.11
C GLY A 103 9.79 -11.04 14.98
N SER A 104 9.26 -11.25 13.78
CA SER A 104 10.06 -11.63 12.62
C SER A 104 10.86 -10.43 12.08
N LYS A 105 11.88 -10.72 11.29
CA LYS A 105 12.71 -9.68 10.67
C LYS A 105 12.15 -9.19 9.35
N VAL A 106 11.23 -9.95 8.76
CA VAL A 106 10.63 -9.65 7.47
C VAL A 106 9.22 -10.23 7.36
N SER A 107 8.32 -9.47 6.76
CA SER A 107 7.03 -9.91 6.23
C SER A 107 6.90 -9.44 4.79
N LEU A 108 6.04 -10.07 4.01
CA LEU A 108 5.91 -9.78 2.59
C LEU A 108 4.44 -9.72 2.19
N TRP A 109 4.05 -8.68 1.45
CA TRP A 109 2.81 -8.63 0.71
C TRP A 109 3.12 -8.82 -0.78
N LEU A 110 2.35 -9.70 -1.43
CA LEU A 110 2.47 -10.06 -2.85
C LEU A 110 1.15 -9.80 -3.57
N TYR A 111 1.27 -9.32 -4.80
CA TYR A 111 0.16 -9.16 -5.72
C TYR A 111 0.41 -9.97 -7.00
N PHE A 112 -0.55 -10.80 -7.38
CA PHE A 112 -0.49 -11.62 -8.59
C PHE A 112 -1.72 -11.39 -9.45
N VAL A 113 -1.54 -11.44 -10.77
CA VAL A 113 -2.61 -11.31 -11.77
C VAL A 113 -2.46 -12.35 -12.86
N GLU A 114 -3.55 -12.97 -13.28
CA GLU A 114 -3.54 -13.89 -14.42
C GLU A 114 -3.45 -13.19 -15.76
N ASN A 115 -2.77 -13.85 -16.71
CA ASN A 115 -2.73 -13.46 -18.12
C ASN A 115 -2.28 -12.00 -18.32
N VAL A 116 -1.23 -11.58 -17.66
CA VAL A 116 -0.61 -10.26 -17.81
C VAL A 116 0.84 -10.36 -18.33
N GLN A 117 1.25 -9.32 -19.00
CA GLN A 117 2.63 -9.09 -19.37
C GLN A 117 3.16 -7.91 -18.53
N MET A 118 4.34 -8.10 -17.95
CA MET A 118 5.06 -7.04 -17.26
C MET A 118 6.13 -6.46 -18.20
N ILE A 119 6.24 -5.14 -18.18
CA ILE A 119 7.28 -4.39 -18.91
C ILE A 119 7.95 -3.48 -17.90
N HIS A 120 9.29 -3.49 -17.87
CA HIS A 120 10.07 -2.65 -16.97
C HIS A 120 10.81 -1.60 -17.80
N GLU A 121 10.56 -0.34 -17.54
CA GLU A 121 11.09 0.79 -18.28
C GLU A 121 12.37 1.33 -17.63
N ALA A 122 13.20 1.96 -18.43
CA ALA A 122 14.50 2.47 -17.98
C ALA A 122 14.41 3.58 -16.91
N ASP A 123 13.25 4.23 -16.78
CA ASP A 123 13.02 5.25 -15.75
C ASP A 123 12.56 4.68 -14.39
N GLY A 124 12.43 3.35 -14.30
CA GLY A 124 11.97 2.64 -13.11
C GLY A 124 10.46 2.40 -13.06
N THR A 125 9.70 2.84 -14.08
CA THR A 125 8.28 2.50 -14.20
C THR A 125 8.12 1.04 -14.60
N SER A 126 7.24 0.34 -13.89
CA SER A 126 6.83 -1.01 -14.25
C SER A 126 5.39 -1.00 -14.74
N VAL A 127 5.16 -1.56 -15.90
CA VAL A 127 3.87 -1.54 -16.59
C VAL A 127 3.29 -2.94 -16.63
N MET A 128 2.13 -3.13 -16.02
CA MET A 128 1.31 -4.32 -16.22
C MET A 128 0.36 -4.04 -17.39
N GLN A 129 0.61 -4.74 -18.50
CA GLN A 129 -0.15 -4.58 -19.74
C GLN A 129 -1.43 -5.40 -19.70
N ARG A 130 -2.57 -4.73 -19.92
CA ARG A 130 -3.88 -5.35 -20.16
C ARG A 130 -4.40 -4.90 -21.54
N PRO A 131 -5.42 -5.56 -22.09
CA PRO A 131 -5.90 -5.23 -23.44
C PRO A 131 -6.35 -3.76 -23.61
N SER A 132 -7.00 -3.18 -22.61
CA SER A 132 -7.58 -1.83 -22.67
C SER A 132 -6.91 -0.84 -21.70
N TYR A 133 -6.14 -1.33 -20.74
CA TYR A 133 -5.52 -0.52 -19.71
C TYR A 133 -4.05 -0.88 -19.55
N LYS A 134 -3.23 0.11 -19.14
CA LYS A 134 -1.91 -0.15 -18.60
C LYS A 134 -1.85 0.31 -17.15
N HIS A 135 -1.41 -0.57 -16.29
CA HIS A 135 -1.28 -0.28 -14.86
C HIS A 135 0.19 0.06 -14.57
N LEU A 136 0.41 1.28 -14.15
CA LEU A 136 1.74 1.85 -13.94
C LEU A 136 2.11 1.77 -12.46
N PHE A 137 3.20 1.11 -12.16
CA PHE A 137 3.77 1.00 -10.82
C PHE A 137 5.10 1.75 -10.77
N ASN A 138 5.17 2.77 -9.94
CA ASN A 138 6.42 3.44 -9.61
C ASN A 138 6.71 3.15 -8.14
N THR A 139 7.75 2.38 -7.87
CA THR A 139 8.11 1.99 -6.51
C THR A 139 9.45 2.56 -6.11
N GLN A 140 9.63 2.76 -4.79
CA GLN A 140 10.88 3.22 -4.20
C GLN A 140 11.38 4.55 -4.79
N LEU A 141 10.46 5.46 -5.14
CA LEU A 141 10.83 6.81 -5.56
C LEU A 141 11.41 7.59 -4.37
N HIS A 142 12.63 8.08 -4.52
CA HIS A 142 13.34 8.89 -3.54
C HIS A 142 14.33 9.82 -4.26
N GLU A 143 14.90 10.79 -3.56
CA GLU A 143 15.79 11.80 -4.15
C GLU A 143 16.99 11.17 -4.88
N ARG A 144 17.54 10.06 -4.36
CA ARG A 144 18.66 9.33 -5.00
C ARG A 144 18.26 8.49 -6.22
N SER A 145 16.98 8.36 -6.54
CA SER A 145 16.53 7.59 -7.70
C SER A 145 17.08 8.18 -9.00
N GLY A 146 17.65 7.35 -9.88
CA GLY A 146 18.23 7.78 -11.16
C GLY A 146 19.60 8.47 -11.07
N VAL A 147 20.14 8.66 -9.88
CA VAL A 147 21.55 9.02 -9.68
C VAL A 147 22.32 7.71 -9.53
N GLU A 148 23.37 7.49 -10.34
CA GLU A 148 24.26 6.35 -10.12
C GLU A 148 24.59 6.25 -8.64
N ALA A 149 24.55 5.04 -8.09
CA ALA A 149 24.76 4.78 -6.66
C ALA A 149 26.16 5.21 -6.23
N GLN A 150 26.38 6.51 -6.16
CA GLN A 150 27.58 7.08 -5.58
C GLN A 150 27.49 6.85 -4.09
N SER A 151 28.50 6.19 -3.59
CA SER A 151 28.78 5.86 -2.19
C SER A 151 27.63 6.11 -1.19
N PRO A 152 27.14 5.09 -0.49
CA PRO A 152 26.14 5.25 0.58
C PRO A 152 26.63 6.12 1.76
N LEU A 153 27.84 6.63 1.70
CA LEU A 153 28.51 7.36 2.76
C LEU A 153 28.45 8.89 2.63
N MET A 154 27.89 9.46 1.56
CA MET A 154 27.68 10.90 1.47
C MET A 154 26.22 11.23 1.78
N PRO A 155 25.91 11.81 2.94
CA PRO A 155 24.56 12.24 3.27
C PRO A 155 24.09 13.32 2.28
N LEU A 156 22.80 13.26 1.92
CA LEU A 156 22.13 14.35 1.19
C LEU A 156 21.78 15.45 2.19
N PRO A 157 22.32 16.66 2.06
CA PRO A 157 21.99 17.77 2.96
C PRO A 157 20.67 18.43 2.53
N SER A 158 19.59 17.63 2.36
CA SER A 158 18.33 18.14 1.85
C SER A 158 17.21 17.98 2.85
N SER A 159 16.29 18.95 2.88
CA SER A 159 15.09 18.90 3.71
C SER A 159 14.06 17.91 3.13
N ILE A 160 13.10 17.51 3.95
CA ILE A 160 11.98 16.66 3.51
C ILE A 160 11.18 17.32 2.39
N GLU A 161 11.03 18.65 2.40
CA GLU A 161 10.35 19.41 1.36
C GLU A 161 11.07 19.23 0.03
N HIS A 162 12.39 19.41 0.00
CA HIS A 162 13.19 19.24 -1.22
C HIS A 162 13.14 17.79 -1.73
N GLN A 163 13.26 16.81 -0.84
CA GLN A 163 13.14 15.39 -1.24
C GLN A 163 11.76 15.09 -1.79
N THR A 164 10.69 15.64 -1.21
CA THR A 164 9.31 15.51 -1.70
C THR A 164 9.17 16.14 -3.08
N ASP A 165 9.74 17.33 -3.30
CA ASP A 165 9.78 18.00 -4.60
C ASP A 165 10.44 17.14 -5.67
N CYS A 166 11.60 16.55 -5.38
CA CYS A 166 12.31 15.66 -6.29
C CYS A 166 11.47 14.44 -6.68
N ILE A 167 10.78 13.83 -5.72
CA ILE A 167 9.93 12.65 -5.93
C ILE A 167 8.76 12.99 -6.85
N PHE A 168 7.98 14.04 -6.54
CA PHE A 168 6.82 14.41 -7.34
C PHE A 168 7.19 14.88 -8.75
N ASN A 169 8.28 15.64 -8.90
CA ASN A 169 8.78 16.03 -10.22
C ASN A 169 9.09 14.79 -11.10
N ARG A 170 9.79 13.80 -10.56
CA ARG A 170 10.10 12.56 -11.28
C ARG A 170 8.85 11.77 -11.61
N TYR A 171 7.93 11.66 -10.66
CA TYR A 171 6.70 10.91 -10.86
C TYR A 171 5.82 11.54 -11.94
N ILE A 172 5.67 12.87 -11.95
CA ILE A 172 4.92 13.59 -13.00
C ILE A 172 5.59 13.41 -14.36
N GLN A 173 6.92 13.45 -14.43
CA GLN A 173 7.65 13.16 -15.68
C GLN A 173 7.43 11.72 -16.15
N SER A 174 7.40 10.75 -15.25
CA SER A 174 7.08 9.36 -15.57
C SER A 174 5.66 9.23 -16.13
N LEU A 175 4.66 9.81 -15.47
CA LEU A 175 3.27 9.82 -15.92
C LEU A 175 3.13 10.46 -17.33
N SER A 176 3.81 11.57 -17.58
CA SER A 176 3.71 12.27 -18.87
C SER A 176 4.21 11.46 -20.07
N ARG A 177 5.15 10.53 -19.86
CA ARG A 177 5.60 9.59 -20.92
C ARG A 177 4.50 8.62 -21.36
N HIS A 178 3.54 8.38 -20.49
CA HIS A 178 2.35 7.56 -20.74
C HIS A 178 1.12 8.38 -21.12
N ASN A 179 1.27 9.68 -21.42
CA ASN A 179 0.17 10.62 -21.61
C ASN A 179 -0.80 10.64 -20.40
N CYS A 180 -0.28 10.38 -19.20
CA CYS A 180 -0.99 10.39 -17.94
C CYS A 180 -0.67 11.66 -17.14
N THR A 181 -1.57 12.03 -16.25
CA THR A 181 -1.38 13.14 -15.31
C THR A 181 -1.61 12.69 -13.87
N LEU A 182 -1.10 13.47 -12.93
CA LEU A 182 -1.31 13.20 -11.52
C LEU A 182 -2.81 13.23 -11.16
N ALA A 183 -3.56 14.19 -11.71
CA ALA A 183 -4.98 14.37 -11.42
C ALA A 183 -5.88 13.30 -12.04
N HIS A 184 -5.60 12.84 -13.27
CA HIS A 184 -6.54 11.97 -13.99
C HIS A 184 -6.20 10.48 -13.93
N ASN A 185 -4.96 10.14 -13.63
CA ASN A 185 -4.49 8.76 -13.76
C ASN A 185 -3.93 8.17 -12.47
N CYS A 186 -3.42 9.00 -11.55
CA CYS A 186 -2.89 8.51 -10.28
C CYS A 186 -4.02 8.08 -9.35
N ILE A 187 -4.05 6.80 -9.02
CA ILE A 187 -5.10 6.20 -8.18
C ILE A 187 -4.68 6.16 -6.72
N ARG A 188 -3.40 5.88 -6.45
CA ARG A 188 -2.92 5.62 -5.10
C ARG A 188 -1.46 6.02 -4.92
N THR A 189 -1.14 6.63 -3.77
CA THR A 189 0.24 6.86 -3.33
C THR A 189 0.46 6.34 -1.90
N TRP A 190 1.67 5.88 -1.62
CA TRP A 190 2.17 5.53 -0.29
C TRP A 190 3.41 6.38 -0.03
N LEU A 191 3.39 7.17 1.02
CA LEU A 191 4.50 8.04 1.43
C LEU A 191 5.02 7.55 2.77
N TYR A 192 6.21 6.98 2.76
CA TYR A 192 6.91 6.51 3.95
C TYR A 192 7.85 7.63 4.41
N VAL A 193 7.59 8.15 5.59
CA VAL A 193 8.26 9.34 6.13
C VAL A 193 9.12 8.93 7.32
N GLN A 194 10.42 9.16 7.24
CA GLN A 194 11.33 8.94 8.36
C GLN A 194 11.07 9.98 9.45
N ASP A 195 10.96 9.53 10.71
CA ASP A 195 10.65 10.38 11.86
C ASP A 195 9.38 11.23 11.63
N VAL A 196 8.28 10.53 11.36
CA VAL A 196 6.98 11.11 10.94
C VAL A 196 6.49 12.22 11.86
N ASP A 197 6.73 12.13 13.17
CA ASP A 197 6.32 13.15 14.15
C ASP A 197 7.02 14.50 13.91
N VAL A 198 8.17 14.52 13.26
CA VAL A 198 8.98 15.72 12.95
C VAL A 198 8.81 16.14 11.48
N GLN A 199 8.87 15.20 10.57
CA GLN A 199 9.02 15.46 9.14
C GLN A 199 7.68 15.57 8.37
N TYR A 200 6.59 15.02 8.91
CA TYR A 200 5.32 14.92 8.17
C TYR A 200 4.78 16.26 7.67
N ALA A 201 4.90 17.32 8.47
CA ALA A 201 4.40 18.65 8.09
C ALA A 201 5.10 19.21 6.85
N GLY A 202 6.42 19.08 6.75
CA GLY A 202 7.20 19.53 5.59
C GLY A 202 6.83 18.78 4.31
N MET A 203 6.68 17.44 4.39
CA MET A 203 6.21 16.62 3.28
C MET A 203 4.81 17.05 2.80
N VAL A 204 3.86 17.32 3.72
CA VAL A 204 2.50 17.77 3.37
C VAL A 204 2.51 19.11 2.68
N VAL A 205 3.34 20.07 3.14
CA VAL A 205 3.46 21.40 2.53
C VAL A 205 3.97 21.29 1.09
N ALA A 206 5.06 20.57 0.87
CA ALA A 206 5.60 20.36 -0.48
C ALA A 206 4.61 19.66 -1.41
N ARG A 207 4.01 18.55 -0.97
CA ARG A 207 3.00 17.82 -1.75
C ARG A 207 1.83 18.70 -2.17
N ARG A 208 1.33 19.56 -1.28
CA ARG A 208 0.20 20.45 -1.55
C ARG A 208 0.46 21.33 -2.77
N GLN A 209 1.67 21.87 -2.90
CA GLN A 209 2.03 22.73 -4.02
C GLN A 209 1.94 21.98 -5.37
N TYR A 210 2.40 20.74 -5.43
CA TYR A 210 2.24 19.91 -6.62
C TYR A 210 0.77 19.63 -6.92
N PHE A 211 0.00 19.30 -5.91
CA PHE A 211 -1.42 19.02 -6.07
C PHE A 211 -2.18 20.22 -6.61
N GLU A 212 -1.96 21.41 -6.06
CA GLU A 212 -2.58 22.65 -6.55
C GLU A 212 -2.19 22.94 -8.00
N ASN A 213 -0.90 22.78 -8.36
CA ASN A 213 -0.41 22.98 -9.73
C ASN A 213 -1.02 22.00 -10.74
N GLU A 214 -1.32 20.78 -10.31
CA GLU A 214 -1.93 19.70 -11.11
C GLU A 214 -3.48 19.73 -11.06
N GLY A 215 -4.09 20.74 -10.42
CA GLY A 215 -5.54 20.89 -10.32
C GLY A 215 -6.22 20.03 -9.26
N LEU A 216 -5.45 19.42 -8.35
CA LEU A 216 -5.94 18.67 -7.21
C LEU A 216 -6.23 19.62 -6.04
N THR A 217 -7.49 19.95 -5.84
CA THR A 217 -7.96 20.95 -4.88
C THR A 217 -9.20 20.47 -4.13
N PRO A 218 -9.61 21.14 -3.04
CA PRO A 218 -10.87 20.81 -2.37
C PRO A 218 -12.13 20.90 -3.26
N GLN A 219 -12.06 21.65 -4.37
CA GLN A 219 -13.17 21.83 -5.32
C GLN A 219 -13.19 20.75 -6.42
N THR A 220 -12.09 20.05 -6.60
CA THR A 220 -11.98 18.93 -7.54
C THR A 220 -11.96 17.59 -6.75
N HIS A 221 -10.78 17.05 -6.55
CA HIS A 221 -10.52 15.86 -5.75
C HIS A 221 -9.04 15.82 -5.33
N PHE A 222 -8.70 14.89 -4.46
CA PHE A 222 -7.34 14.49 -4.19
C PHE A 222 -7.09 13.04 -4.64
N ILE A 223 -6.01 12.44 -4.18
CA ILE A 223 -5.60 11.06 -4.48
C ILE A 223 -5.67 10.24 -3.19
N ALA A 224 -6.14 8.99 -3.25
CA ALA A 224 -6.03 8.10 -2.11
C ALA A 224 -4.56 7.92 -1.70
N SER A 225 -4.25 8.13 -0.43
CA SER A 225 -2.86 8.16 0.05
C SER A 225 -2.74 7.69 1.51
N THR A 226 -1.62 7.05 1.83
CA THR A 226 -1.18 6.80 3.19
C THR A 226 0.15 7.51 3.41
N GLY A 227 0.25 8.33 4.46
CA GLY A 227 1.48 8.95 4.90
C GLY A 227 1.82 8.47 6.30
N ILE A 228 2.86 7.65 6.44
CA ILE A 228 3.13 6.85 7.63
C ILE A 228 4.63 6.77 7.91
N GLU A 229 5.03 6.47 9.16
CA GLU A 229 6.44 6.19 9.46
C GLU A 229 6.99 5.09 8.57
N GLY A 230 8.20 5.30 8.05
CA GLY A 230 8.93 4.29 7.33
C GLY A 230 10.30 4.79 6.91
N ARG A 231 11.30 3.90 6.93
CA ARG A 231 12.68 4.22 6.56
C ARG A 231 13.12 3.39 5.37
N TYR A 232 14.16 3.86 4.71
CA TYR A 232 14.75 3.18 3.56
C TYR A 232 16.13 2.61 3.89
N ILE A 233 16.75 1.92 2.94
CA ILE A 233 18.11 1.39 3.06
C ILE A 233 19.17 2.50 3.13
N PHE A 234 18.84 3.71 2.65
CA PHE A 234 19.70 4.89 2.77
C PHE A 234 19.19 5.77 3.92
N PRO A 235 19.98 5.99 4.96
CA PRO A 235 19.52 6.67 6.19
C PRO A 235 19.21 8.16 6.01
N ASP A 236 19.66 8.77 4.94
CA ASP A 236 19.40 10.18 4.57
C ASP A 236 18.18 10.37 3.66
N VAL A 237 17.53 9.29 3.27
CA VAL A 237 16.22 9.35 2.56
C VAL A 237 15.13 9.58 3.60
N LEU A 238 14.63 10.82 3.66
CA LEU A 238 13.60 11.24 4.63
C LEU A 238 12.18 10.90 4.17
N VAL A 239 11.98 10.73 2.86
CA VAL A 239 10.70 10.31 2.28
C VAL A 239 10.92 9.35 1.12
N LEU A 240 10.13 8.29 1.12
CA LEU A 240 10.06 7.27 0.07
C LEU A 240 8.63 7.19 -0.44
N MET A 241 8.41 7.11 -1.76
CA MET A 241 7.08 7.01 -2.31
C MET A 241 6.93 5.79 -3.21
N ASN A 242 5.80 5.10 -3.05
CA ASN A 242 5.24 4.21 -4.06
C ASN A 242 4.00 4.86 -4.65
N ALA A 243 3.75 4.63 -5.93
CA ALA A 243 2.60 5.16 -6.63
C ALA A 243 2.04 4.15 -7.62
N TYR A 244 0.73 4.21 -7.81
CA TYR A 244 -0.02 3.41 -8.76
C TYR A 244 -0.93 4.31 -9.59
N ALA A 245 -0.84 4.16 -10.91
CA ALA A 245 -1.66 4.90 -11.88
C ALA A 245 -2.20 3.96 -12.96
N VAL A 246 -3.22 4.41 -13.69
CA VAL A 246 -3.82 3.64 -14.78
C VAL A 246 -3.91 4.50 -16.06
N GLU A 247 -3.22 4.07 -17.11
CA GLU A 247 -3.35 4.61 -18.47
C GLU A 247 -4.59 4.00 -19.16
N GLY A 248 -5.34 4.82 -19.87
CA GLY A 248 -6.56 4.39 -20.59
C GLY A 248 -7.84 4.44 -19.77
N ILE A 249 -7.78 4.91 -18.52
CA ILE A 249 -8.95 5.08 -17.68
C ILE A 249 -9.63 6.44 -17.95
N ASN A 250 -10.95 6.47 -17.86
CA ASN A 250 -11.75 7.69 -17.93
C ASN A 250 -12.10 8.18 -16.51
N SER A 251 -12.24 9.50 -16.33
CA SER A 251 -12.60 10.10 -15.04
C SER A 251 -13.89 9.56 -14.44
N GLU A 252 -14.86 9.19 -15.29
CA GLU A 252 -16.16 8.60 -14.88
C GLU A 252 -16.03 7.21 -14.24
N GLN A 253 -14.91 6.53 -14.44
CA GLN A 253 -14.60 5.24 -13.81
C GLN A 253 -14.06 5.39 -12.39
N ILE A 254 -13.64 6.61 -12.00
CA ILE A 254 -13.01 6.88 -10.71
C ILE A 254 -14.02 7.52 -9.77
N ASN A 255 -14.20 6.91 -8.60
CA ASN A 255 -15.08 7.41 -7.55
C ASN A 255 -14.25 7.68 -6.28
N TYR A 256 -14.38 8.88 -5.73
CA TYR A 256 -13.65 9.31 -4.53
C TYR A 256 -14.52 9.12 -3.30
N LEU A 257 -14.07 8.27 -2.38
CA LEU A 257 -14.82 7.85 -1.19
C LEU A 257 -14.59 8.83 -0.04
N LYS A 258 -15.64 9.22 0.65
CA LYS A 258 -15.63 10.24 1.69
C LYS A 258 -16.19 9.77 3.03
N ALA A 259 -17.24 8.94 3.02
CA ALA A 259 -17.96 8.44 4.19
C ALA A 259 -18.30 9.54 5.23
N LEU A 260 -18.91 10.63 4.77
CA LEU A 260 -19.13 11.87 5.55
C LEU A 260 -19.94 11.69 6.83
N THR A 261 -20.64 10.58 7.02
CA THR A 261 -21.29 10.23 8.29
C THR A 261 -20.31 9.78 9.38
N HIS A 262 -19.12 9.36 8.98
CA HIS A 262 -18.09 8.80 9.87
C HIS A 262 -16.80 9.63 9.88
N LEU A 263 -16.47 10.27 8.75
CA LEU A 263 -15.20 10.93 8.49
C LEU A 263 -15.44 12.35 7.97
N ASN A 264 -14.60 13.29 8.32
CA ASN A 264 -14.60 14.63 7.73
C ASN A 264 -13.72 14.69 6.47
N PRO A 265 -13.95 15.68 5.59
CA PRO A 265 -13.04 15.98 4.49
C PRO A 265 -11.63 16.30 5.00
N THR A 266 -10.62 15.76 4.33
CA THR A 266 -9.24 15.81 4.81
C THR A 266 -8.63 17.22 4.80
N HIS A 267 -9.05 18.07 3.86
CA HIS A 267 -8.60 19.46 3.76
C HIS A 267 -9.00 20.33 4.96
N GLU A 268 -10.07 19.97 5.68
CA GLU A 268 -10.51 20.71 6.87
C GLU A 268 -9.49 20.68 8.02
N TYR A 269 -8.65 19.65 8.07
CA TYR A 269 -7.56 19.57 9.05
C TYR A 269 -6.16 19.64 8.42
N GLY A 270 -6.09 20.21 7.22
CA GLY A 270 -4.85 20.68 6.61
C GLY A 270 -4.05 19.64 5.84
N VAL A 271 -4.63 18.49 5.46
CA VAL A 271 -3.97 17.51 4.60
C VAL A 271 -4.70 17.34 3.26
N THR A 272 -3.99 16.81 2.27
CA THR A 272 -4.45 16.71 0.88
C THR A 272 -4.42 15.25 0.41
N PHE A 273 -5.47 14.49 0.73
CA PHE A 273 -5.68 13.13 0.22
C PHE A 273 -7.17 12.77 0.24
N GLU A 274 -7.60 11.78 -0.54
CA GLU A 274 -8.93 11.18 -0.43
C GLU A 274 -8.93 10.04 0.57
N ARG A 275 -10.06 9.83 1.26
CA ARG A 275 -10.25 8.71 2.20
C ARG A 275 -10.16 7.36 1.51
N GLY A 276 -10.51 7.32 0.24
CA GLY A 276 -10.37 6.16 -0.62
C GLY A 276 -10.69 6.51 -2.06
N THR A 277 -10.26 5.65 -2.98
CA THR A 277 -10.58 5.73 -4.40
C THR A 277 -11.09 4.39 -4.87
N ALA A 278 -12.24 4.38 -5.55
CA ALA A 278 -12.77 3.21 -6.22
C ALA A 278 -12.68 3.38 -7.74
N VAL A 279 -12.20 2.35 -8.44
CA VAL A 279 -12.01 2.34 -9.89
C VAL A 279 -12.86 1.24 -10.49
N ASP A 280 -13.77 1.60 -11.38
CA ASP A 280 -14.68 0.68 -12.05
C ASP A 280 -14.12 0.21 -13.40
N TYR A 281 -14.00 -1.10 -13.55
CA TYR A 281 -13.79 -1.80 -14.81
C TYR A 281 -15.08 -2.50 -15.24
N GLY A 282 -15.11 -3.12 -16.40
CA GLY A 282 -16.30 -3.81 -16.88
C GLY A 282 -16.76 -4.97 -15.98
N ASP A 283 -15.83 -5.65 -15.34
CA ASP A 283 -16.06 -6.87 -14.57
C ASP A 283 -15.79 -6.74 -13.06
N ARG A 284 -15.12 -5.66 -12.64
CA ARG A 284 -14.76 -5.46 -11.23
C ARG A 284 -14.61 -3.99 -10.86
N ARG A 285 -14.67 -3.74 -9.55
CA ARG A 285 -14.30 -2.47 -8.92
C ARG A 285 -13.09 -2.71 -8.03
N HIS A 286 -12.00 -1.99 -8.26
CA HIS A 286 -10.90 -1.88 -7.32
C HIS A 286 -11.17 -0.76 -6.33
N ILE A 287 -10.92 -1.00 -5.06
CA ILE A 287 -11.16 -0.05 -3.97
C ILE A 287 -9.87 0.08 -3.16
N PHE A 288 -9.33 1.28 -3.11
CA PHE A 288 -8.12 1.61 -2.36
C PHE A 288 -8.49 2.50 -1.18
N ILE A 289 -8.55 1.94 0.01
CA ILE A 289 -8.80 2.69 1.23
C ILE A 289 -7.47 3.25 1.75
N SER A 290 -7.41 4.56 1.92
CA SER A 290 -6.27 5.27 2.50
C SER A 290 -6.05 4.90 3.95
N GLY A 291 -4.89 5.25 4.49
CA GLY A 291 -4.65 5.16 5.93
C GLY A 291 -5.81 5.79 6.72
N THR A 292 -6.47 4.95 7.51
CA THR A 292 -7.68 5.29 8.25
C THR A 292 -7.44 5.00 9.72
N ALA A 293 -7.74 5.98 10.58
CA ALA A 293 -7.55 5.91 12.02
C ALA A 293 -8.87 6.17 12.77
N SER A 294 -8.81 6.16 14.11
CA SER A 294 -9.96 6.45 14.99
C SER A 294 -10.26 7.94 15.03
N ILE A 295 -11.05 8.40 14.06
CA ILE A 295 -11.49 9.79 13.90
C ILE A 295 -13.01 9.83 13.68
N ASN A 296 -13.67 10.94 14.00
CA ASN A 296 -15.08 11.18 13.71
C ASN A 296 -15.25 12.16 12.54
N ASN A 297 -16.49 12.44 12.20
CA ASN A 297 -16.87 13.37 11.14
C ASN A 297 -16.69 14.87 11.50
N CYS A 298 -16.22 15.17 12.70
CA CYS A 298 -15.78 16.50 13.12
C CYS A 298 -14.24 16.64 13.07
N GLY A 299 -13.50 15.60 12.66
CA GLY A 299 -12.04 15.61 12.62
C GLY A 299 -11.37 15.37 13.98
N GLU A 300 -12.11 14.91 14.97
CA GLU A 300 -11.62 14.69 16.33
C GLU A 300 -11.16 13.23 16.51
N ILE A 301 -10.10 13.04 17.31
CA ILE A 301 -9.62 11.70 17.69
C ILE A 301 -10.66 11.08 18.63
N VAL A 302 -11.17 9.92 18.27
CA VAL A 302 -12.12 9.17 19.10
C VAL A 302 -11.38 8.14 19.95
N HIS A 303 -11.79 8.01 21.21
CA HIS A 303 -11.20 7.08 22.19
C HIS A 303 -9.70 7.31 22.43
N PRO A 304 -9.27 8.52 22.87
CA PRO A 304 -7.86 8.79 23.14
C PRO A 304 -7.27 7.77 24.13
N LEU A 305 -6.05 7.29 23.85
CA LEU A 305 -5.27 6.34 24.67
C LEU A 305 -5.92 4.95 24.87
N ASP A 306 -6.98 4.62 24.17
CA ASP A 306 -7.66 3.31 24.24
C ASP A 306 -7.48 2.56 22.91
N ILE A 307 -6.46 1.71 22.85
CA ILE A 307 -6.12 0.97 21.61
C ILE A 307 -7.24 0.03 21.16
N GLU A 308 -7.94 -0.62 22.07
CA GLU A 308 -9.00 -1.57 21.71
C GLU A 308 -10.18 -0.84 21.05
N LYS A 309 -10.63 0.28 21.64
CA LYS A 309 -11.70 1.09 21.06
C LYS A 309 -11.24 1.83 19.79
N GLN A 310 -9.99 2.31 19.73
CA GLN A 310 -9.47 2.91 18.51
C GLN A 310 -9.43 1.89 17.37
N THR A 311 -9.03 0.66 17.64
CA THR A 311 -9.06 -0.41 16.63
C THR A 311 -10.47 -0.65 16.12
N ALA A 312 -11.45 -0.83 16.99
CA ALA A 312 -12.84 -1.01 16.60
C ALA A 312 -13.35 0.16 15.74
N ARG A 313 -13.12 1.41 16.20
CA ARG A 313 -13.54 2.62 15.47
C ARG A 313 -12.87 2.75 14.10
N THR A 314 -11.59 2.39 13.99
CA THR A 314 -10.87 2.37 12.71
C THR A 314 -11.56 1.43 11.71
N PHE A 315 -11.95 0.23 12.15
CA PHE A 315 -12.68 -0.71 11.28
C PHE A 315 -14.11 -0.26 10.97
N GLU A 316 -14.82 0.42 11.87
CA GLU A 316 -16.10 1.07 11.56
C GLU A 316 -15.95 2.10 10.44
N ASN A 317 -14.92 2.93 10.49
CA ASN A 317 -14.64 3.91 9.45
C ASN A 317 -14.33 3.25 8.10
N ILE A 318 -13.54 2.17 8.08
CA ILE A 318 -13.25 1.41 6.86
C ILE A 318 -14.52 0.76 6.30
N GLN A 319 -15.37 0.19 7.15
CA GLN A 319 -16.64 -0.39 6.73
C GLN A 319 -17.55 0.66 6.09
N ALA A 320 -17.60 1.88 6.61
CA ALA A 320 -18.36 2.98 6.02
C ALA A 320 -17.83 3.39 4.64
N LEU A 321 -16.50 3.44 4.46
CA LEU A 321 -15.89 3.71 3.15
C LEU A 321 -16.15 2.58 2.14
N LEU A 322 -16.03 1.33 2.57
CA LEU A 322 -16.35 0.18 1.71
C LEU A 322 -17.83 0.16 1.31
N ALA A 323 -18.74 0.48 2.25
CA ALA A 323 -20.17 0.56 1.98
C ALA A 323 -20.53 1.64 0.94
N GLU A 324 -19.83 2.79 0.95
CA GLU A 324 -20.00 3.82 -0.08
C GLU A 324 -19.58 3.32 -1.48
N ALA A 325 -18.68 2.33 -1.54
CA ALA A 325 -18.27 1.65 -2.75
C ALA A 325 -19.06 0.34 -3.03
N ASP A 326 -20.22 0.14 -2.40
CA ASP A 326 -21.04 -1.09 -2.48
C ASP A 326 -20.27 -2.37 -2.08
N ALA A 327 -19.25 -2.25 -1.26
CA ALA A 327 -18.38 -3.34 -0.81
C ALA A 327 -18.47 -3.56 0.71
N THR A 328 -17.86 -4.65 1.17
CA THR A 328 -17.82 -5.04 2.56
C THR A 328 -16.42 -5.56 2.94
N MET A 329 -16.16 -5.81 4.20
CA MET A 329 -14.92 -6.44 4.65
C MET A 329 -14.66 -7.81 4.02
N SER A 330 -15.68 -8.51 3.50
CA SER A 330 -15.50 -9.77 2.78
C SER A 330 -14.89 -9.58 1.37
N ASP A 331 -14.90 -8.35 0.84
CA ASP A 331 -14.30 -8.00 -0.45
C ASP A 331 -12.83 -7.53 -0.29
N VAL A 332 -12.32 -7.37 0.95
CA VAL A 332 -10.94 -6.94 1.22
C VAL A 332 -9.96 -8.01 0.77
N ALA A 333 -9.06 -7.67 -0.13
CA ALA A 333 -8.03 -8.56 -0.67
C ALA A 333 -6.79 -8.62 0.22
N CYS A 334 -6.39 -7.48 0.78
CA CYS A 334 -5.28 -7.36 1.73
C CYS A 334 -5.43 -6.10 2.57
N MET A 335 -4.92 -6.13 3.81
CA MET A 335 -4.81 -4.96 4.67
C MET A 335 -3.42 -4.84 5.28
N ILE A 336 -3.00 -3.60 5.56
CA ILE A 336 -1.80 -3.30 6.33
C ILE A 336 -2.23 -2.56 7.59
N VAL A 337 -1.76 -3.04 8.73
CA VAL A 337 -2.10 -2.52 10.06
C VAL A 337 -0.84 -1.91 10.66
N TYR A 338 -0.89 -0.62 10.92
CA TYR A 338 0.20 0.17 11.45
C TYR A 338 -0.06 0.46 12.92
N LEU A 339 0.86 0.09 13.79
CA LEU A 339 0.80 0.39 15.21
C LEU A 339 1.90 1.37 15.60
N ARG A 340 1.53 2.31 16.46
CA ARG A 340 2.47 3.29 17.00
C ARG A 340 3.34 2.69 18.10
N ASP A 341 2.82 1.74 18.86
CA ASP A 341 3.50 1.10 20.00
C ASP A 341 3.47 -0.43 19.86
N THR A 342 4.61 -1.06 20.09
CA THR A 342 4.73 -2.52 20.11
C THR A 342 3.92 -3.17 21.23
N ALA A 343 3.69 -2.45 22.34
CA ALA A 343 2.92 -2.94 23.48
C ALA A 343 1.45 -3.20 23.13
N ASP A 344 0.92 -2.51 22.11
CA ASP A 344 -0.48 -2.63 21.68
C ASP A 344 -0.73 -3.86 20.79
N TYR A 345 0.34 -4.50 20.29
CA TYR A 345 0.23 -5.57 19.30
C TYR A 345 -0.66 -6.73 19.75
N ALA A 346 -0.51 -7.21 20.98
CA ALA A 346 -1.27 -8.35 21.46
C ALA A 346 -2.80 -8.09 21.48
N ILE A 347 -3.21 -6.87 21.78
CA ILE A 347 -4.61 -6.45 21.81
C ILE A 347 -5.16 -6.40 20.38
N VAL A 348 -4.46 -5.69 19.49
CA VAL A 348 -4.86 -5.56 18.08
C VAL A 348 -4.86 -6.91 17.37
N LYS A 349 -3.84 -7.75 17.61
CA LYS A 349 -3.79 -9.10 17.06
C LYS A 349 -5.02 -9.93 17.44
N ARG A 350 -5.43 -9.88 18.71
CA ARG A 350 -6.63 -10.59 19.19
C ARG A 350 -7.89 -10.11 18.44
N TYR A 351 -8.03 -8.81 18.24
CA TYR A 351 -9.13 -8.24 17.48
C TYR A 351 -9.12 -8.76 16.03
N LEU A 352 -7.98 -8.71 15.35
CA LEU A 352 -7.82 -9.17 13.96
C LEU A 352 -8.07 -10.67 13.80
N ASP A 353 -7.58 -11.48 14.73
CA ASP A 353 -7.78 -12.94 14.70
C ASP A 353 -9.24 -13.32 14.92
N SER A 354 -9.98 -12.55 15.72
CA SER A 354 -11.40 -12.81 15.97
C SER A 354 -12.32 -12.34 14.85
N HIS A 355 -12.03 -11.20 14.21
CA HIS A 355 -12.93 -10.60 13.22
C HIS A 355 -12.52 -10.91 11.78
N TYR A 356 -11.23 -11.07 11.50
CA TYR A 356 -10.65 -11.23 10.15
C TYR A 356 -9.59 -12.33 10.09
N PRO A 357 -9.88 -13.57 10.56
CA PRO A 357 -8.85 -14.61 10.74
C PRO A 357 -8.14 -15.03 9.45
N ALA A 358 -8.84 -15.03 8.32
CA ALA A 358 -8.31 -15.50 7.04
C ALA A 358 -7.99 -14.37 6.05
N THR A 359 -8.38 -13.11 6.33
CA THR A 359 -8.05 -11.98 5.46
C THR A 359 -6.54 -11.75 5.46
N PRO A 360 -5.88 -11.67 4.30
CA PRO A 360 -4.47 -11.35 4.19
C PRO A 360 -4.15 -10.03 4.89
N LYS A 361 -3.18 -10.04 5.78
CA LYS A 361 -2.79 -8.85 6.54
C LYS A 361 -1.33 -8.87 6.94
N VAL A 362 -0.73 -7.69 7.01
CA VAL A 362 0.58 -7.46 7.60
C VAL A 362 0.40 -6.46 8.75
N THR A 363 0.99 -6.76 9.91
CA THR A 363 0.95 -5.86 11.08
C THR A 363 2.36 -5.41 11.43
N VAL A 364 2.60 -4.11 11.40
CA VAL A 364 3.94 -3.54 11.53
C VAL A 364 3.99 -2.40 12.56
N LEU A 365 5.19 -2.18 13.10
CA LEU A 365 5.51 -0.97 13.85
C LEU A 365 5.71 0.18 12.87
N ALA A 366 4.81 1.13 12.89
CA ALA A 366 4.91 2.37 12.12
C ALA A 366 4.09 3.46 12.81
N PRO A 367 4.71 4.41 13.50
CA PRO A 367 4.02 5.56 14.06
C PRO A 367 3.13 6.27 13.04
N VAL A 368 1.92 6.54 13.47
CA VAL A 368 0.92 7.26 12.68
C VAL A 368 1.23 8.76 12.75
N CYS A 369 0.92 9.49 11.69
CA CYS A 369 1.29 10.90 11.52
C CYS A 369 0.73 11.88 12.57
N ARG A 370 -0.14 11.44 13.47
CA ARG A 370 -0.60 12.18 14.65
C ARG A 370 -0.45 11.34 15.91
N PRO A 371 0.21 11.85 16.96
CA PRO A 371 0.51 11.08 18.17
C PRO A 371 -0.70 10.47 18.87
N GLY A 372 -1.88 11.08 18.77
CA GLY A 372 -3.10 10.57 19.39
C GLY A 372 -3.74 9.37 18.68
N TRP A 373 -3.33 9.03 17.48
CA TRP A 373 -3.74 7.82 16.78
C TRP A 373 -2.76 6.69 17.07
N LEU A 374 -3.24 5.67 17.76
CA LEU A 374 -2.45 4.51 18.18
C LEU A 374 -2.36 3.44 17.08
N VAL A 375 -3.37 3.41 16.22
CA VAL A 375 -3.50 2.47 15.10
C VAL A 375 -4.02 3.16 13.85
N GLU A 376 -3.51 2.75 12.71
CA GLU A 376 -4.00 3.11 11.38
C GLU A 376 -4.08 1.85 10.52
N VAL A 377 -5.07 1.75 9.67
CA VAL A 377 -5.25 0.61 8.76
C VAL A 377 -5.55 1.12 7.37
N GLU A 378 -4.91 0.53 6.37
CA GLU A 378 -5.27 0.67 4.97
C GLU A 378 -5.66 -0.68 4.39
N CYS A 379 -6.46 -0.70 3.33
CA CYS A 379 -6.77 -1.93 2.64
C CYS A 379 -7.03 -1.73 1.15
N ILE A 380 -6.87 -2.83 0.40
CA ILE A 380 -7.31 -2.97 -0.98
C ILE A 380 -8.47 -3.96 -0.98
N ALA A 381 -9.57 -3.60 -1.64
CA ALA A 381 -10.70 -4.49 -1.83
C ALA A 381 -11.03 -4.62 -3.33
N ILE A 382 -11.59 -5.77 -3.72
CA ILE A 382 -11.98 -6.06 -5.09
C ILE A 382 -13.40 -6.60 -5.09
N LYS A 383 -14.29 -5.86 -5.73
CA LYS A 383 -15.73 -6.17 -5.83
C LYS A 383 -16.09 -6.61 -7.24
N LEU A 384 -16.79 -7.73 -7.37
CA LEU A 384 -17.38 -8.13 -8.65
C LEU A 384 -18.52 -7.15 -8.99
N ILE A 385 -18.42 -6.55 -10.16
CA ILE A 385 -19.48 -5.72 -10.76
C ILE A 385 -19.71 -6.14 -12.21
N ASN A 386 -20.74 -5.59 -12.85
CA ASN A 386 -21.00 -5.76 -14.27
C ASN A 386 -21.35 -4.39 -14.88
N LYS A 387 -20.34 -3.70 -15.41
CA LYS A 387 -20.48 -2.41 -16.09
C LYS A 387 -20.07 -2.55 -17.55
N ILE A 388 -20.98 -3.03 -18.38
CA ILE A 388 -20.73 -3.32 -19.82
C ILE A 388 -20.27 -2.10 -20.64
N SER A 389 -20.42 -0.88 -20.11
CA SER A 389 -19.91 0.35 -20.74
C SER A 389 -18.41 0.50 -20.66
N TYR A 390 -17.74 -0.25 -19.80
CA TYR A 390 -16.28 -0.22 -19.61
C TYR A 390 -15.66 -1.54 -20.08
N ALA A 391 -14.41 -1.47 -20.50
CA ALA A 391 -13.64 -2.67 -20.74
C ALA A 391 -13.38 -3.44 -19.44
N ALA A 392 -13.26 -4.77 -19.53
CA ALA A 392 -12.83 -5.59 -18.40
C ALA A 392 -11.39 -5.24 -18.00
N PHE A 393 -11.10 -5.46 -16.71
CA PHE A 393 -9.76 -5.28 -16.12
C PHE A 393 -8.68 -6.08 -16.86
#